data_517b5b33accd1734ee4d081e07e6173e
#
_entry.id   517b5b33accd1734ee4d081e07e6173e
#
_cell.length_a   1.000
_cell.length_b   1.000
_cell.length_c   1.000
_cell.angle_alpha   90.00
_cell.angle_beta   90.00
_cell.angle_gamma   90.00
#
_symmetry.space_group_name_H-M   'P 1'
#
loop_
_entity.id
_entity.type
_entity.pdbx_description
1 polymer ?
#
loop_
_entity_poly.entity_id
_entity_poly.type
_entity_poly.pdbx_seq_one_letter_code
_entity_poly.pdbx_strand_id
1 'polypeptide(L)'
;DGKAIAAEVQQDVADAVVRMKEEYGVTPGLAAVLVGDNPASQMYVKMKRNRCAEVGIESFLHELPGDISQEELEQVIHDLNDDPKVHGILVQLPLPKDVDGFHPVNIGRLAMKGREPEFIPATPYGCMHLLRRAEDLVDGFSISGSNAVVLGRSNIVGMPMALLLVHANATVTIVHSRTKDIPAVLEDADIVVGAMGRPEMIKGEWVK
;
A
#
# COMPACT_ATOMS: atom_id res chain seq x y z
N ASP A 1 16.23 -8.54 -4.18
CA ASP A 1 16.25 -7.11 -4.54
C ASP A 1 14.84 -6.67 -4.93
N GLY A 2 14.30 -5.65 -4.23
CA GLY A 2 12.93 -5.17 -4.44
C GLY A 2 12.66 -4.69 -5.88
N LYS A 3 13.67 -4.21 -6.60
CA LYS A 3 13.54 -3.83 -8.01
C LYS A 3 13.36 -5.05 -8.91
N ALA A 4 14.05 -6.15 -8.64
CA ALA A 4 13.90 -7.38 -9.39
C ALA A 4 12.50 -7.98 -9.19
N ILE A 5 12.02 -8.03 -7.95
CA ILE A 5 10.65 -8.51 -7.64
C ILE A 5 9.59 -7.62 -8.31
N ALA A 6 9.79 -6.30 -8.29
CA ALA A 6 8.87 -5.39 -8.96
C ALA A 6 8.85 -5.60 -10.48
N ALA A 7 10.00 -5.89 -11.10
CA ALA A 7 10.09 -6.18 -12.53
C ALA A 7 9.39 -7.50 -12.88
N GLU A 8 9.53 -8.55 -12.07
CA GLU A 8 8.81 -9.82 -12.23
C GLU A 8 7.29 -9.59 -12.18
N VAL A 9 6.80 -8.89 -11.14
CA VAL A 9 5.36 -8.59 -11.01
C VAL A 9 4.86 -7.77 -12.20
N GLN A 10 5.64 -6.82 -12.70
CA GLN A 10 5.28 -6.04 -13.89
C GLN A 10 5.17 -6.92 -15.13
N GLN A 11 6.10 -7.86 -15.31
CA GLN A 11 6.04 -8.80 -16.43
C GLN A 11 4.82 -9.72 -16.33
N ASP A 12 4.56 -10.29 -15.15
CA ASP A 12 3.38 -11.14 -14.92
C ASP A 12 2.07 -10.41 -15.24
N VAL A 13 1.97 -9.13 -14.85
CA VAL A 13 0.82 -8.27 -15.16
C VAL A 13 0.73 -8.01 -16.66
N ALA A 14 1.83 -7.68 -17.34
CA ALA A 14 1.84 -7.43 -18.77
C ALA A 14 1.37 -8.67 -19.56
N ASP A 15 1.87 -9.85 -19.18
CA ASP A 15 1.48 -11.12 -19.80
C ASP A 15 0.00 -11.44 -19.56
N ALA A 16 -0.52 -11.12 -18.36
CA ALA A 16 -1.94 -11.28 -18.05
C ALA A 16 -2.81 -10.34 -18.89
N VAL A 17 -2.39 -9.09 -19.08
CA VAL A 17 -3.10 -8.10 -19.92
C VAL A 17 -3.15 -8.56 -21.38
N VAL A 18 -2.05 -9.08 -21.92
CA VAL A 18 -2.02 -9.66 -23.27
C VAL A 18 -3.02 -10.80 -23.40
N ARG A 19 -3.02 -11.76 -22.47
CA ARG A 19 -3.98 -12.88 -22.46
C ARG A 19 -5.43 -12.40 -22.38
N MET A 20 -5.74 -11.42 -21.52
CA MET A 20 -7.09 -10.87 -21.40
C MET A 20 -7.56 -10.26 -22.73
N LYS A 21 -6.67 -9.56 -23.41
CA LYS A 21 -6.99 -8.96 -24.71
C LYS A 21 -7.21 -10.00 -25.81
N GLU A 22 -6.40 -11.06 -25.84
CA GLU A 22 -6.49 -12.14 -26.82
C GLU A 22 -7.71 -13.04 -26.58
N GLU A 23 -7.97 -13.42 -25.33
CA GLU A 23 -9.03 -14.40 -24.99
C GLU A 23 -10.41 -13.74 -24.86
N TYR A 24 -10.48 -12.51 -24.33
CA TYR A 24 -11.77 -11.85 -24.01
C TYR A 24 -12.01 -10.56 -24.78
N GLY A 25 -11.04 -10.08 -25.55
CA GLY A 25 -11.13 -8.79 -26.25
C GLY A 25 -11.17 -7.58 -25.32
N VAL A 26 -10.76 -7.75 -24.05
CA VAL A 26 -10.83 -6.71 -23.00
C VAL A 26 -9.44 -6.19 -22.70
N THR A 27 -9.27 -4.86 -22.74
CA THR A 27 -8.09 -4.17 -22.20
C THR A 27 -8.46 -3.62 -20.83
N PRO A 28 -7.75 -3.99 -19.75
CA PRO A 28 -8.02 -3.45 -18.41
C PRO A 28 -7.87 -1.92 -18.40
N GLY A 29 -8.79 -1.25 -17.72
CA GLY A 29 -8.81 0.21 -17.57
C GLY A 29 -8.76 0.63 -16.12
N LEU A 30 -7.86 1.57 -15.78
CA LEU A 30 -7.73 2.18 -14.46
C LEU A 30 -8.12 3.66 -14.53
N ALA A 31 -9.16 4.06 -13.81
CA ALA A 31 -9.47 5.46 -13.59
C ALA A 31 -8.67 5.99 -12.39
N ALA A 32 -7.90 7.04 -12.61
CA ALA A 32 -7.18 7.75 -11.55
C ALA A 32 -7.89 9.09 -11.30
N VAL A 33 -8.47 9.25 -10.12
CA VAL A 33 -9.13 10.47 -9.69
C VAL A 33 -8.17 11.28 -8.83
N LEU A 34 -7.90 12.51 -9.23
CA LEU A 34 -7.04 13.47 -8.53
C LEU A 34 -7.90 14.66 -8.08
N VAL A 35 -7.91 14.94 -6.78
CA VAL A 35 -8.64 16.06 -6.21
C VAL A 35 -7.66 17.16 -5.80
N GLY A 36 -7.86 18.37 -6.34
CA GLY A 36 -6.97 19.51 -6.11
C GLY A 36 -5.65 19.43 -6.87
N ASP A 37 -4.71 20.28 -6.49
CA ASP A 37 -3.47 20.59 -7.21
C ASP A 37 -2.19 20.23 -6.46
N ASN A 38 -2.24 19.31 -5.50
CA ASN A 38 -1.08 18.92 -4.71
C ASN A 38 0.03 18.31 -5.61
N PRO A 39 1.23 18.94 -5.68
CA PRO A 39 2.29 18.51 -6.59
C PRO A 39 2.78 17.07 -6.38
N ALA A 40 2.80 16.60 -5.12
CA ALA A 40 3.18 15.23 -4.81
C ALA A 40 2.14 14.23 -5.35
N SER A 41 0.85 14.54 -5.19
CA SER A 41 -0.24 13.71 -5.72
C SER A 41 -0.20 13.65 -7.25
N GLN A 42 0.03 14.77 -7.92
CA GLN A 42 0.20 14.84 -9.38
C GLN A 42 1.38 13.94 -9.84
N MET A 43 2.51 13.99 -9.13
CA MET A 43 3.67 13.15 -9.43
C MET A 43 3.33 11.67 -9.28
N TYR A 44 2.67 11.27 -8.18
CA TYR A 44 2.29 9.88 -7.93
C TYR A 44 1.29 9.35 -8.97
N VAL A 45 0.30 10.15 -9.35
CA VAL A 45 -0.65 9.79 -10.41
C VAL A 45 0.06 9.62 -11.75
N LYS A 46 0.97 10.53 -12.10
CA LYS A 46 1.78 10.43 -13.32
C LYS A 46 2.62 9.14 -13.33
N MET A 47 3.28 8.80 -12.21
CA MET A 47 4.06 7.57 -12.10
C MET A 47 3.18 6.33 -12.27
N LYS A 48 2.01 6.29 -11.63
CA LYS A 48 1.06 5.17 -11.75
C LYS A 48 0.56 5.00 -13.19
N ARG A 49 0.20 6.09 -13.86
CA ARG A 49 -0.22 6.06 -15.26
C ARG A 49 0.89 5.57 -16.20
N ASN A 50 2.13 5.99 -15.97
CA ASN A 50 3.26 5.47 -16.74
C ASN A 50 3.40 3.95 -16.55
N ARG A 51 3.27 3.44 -15.32
CA ARG A 51 3.31 1.99 -15.05
C ARG A 51 2.15 1.24 -15.71
N CYS A 52 0.95 1.80 -15.71
CA CYS A 52 -0.17 1.23 -16.45
C CYS A 52 0.16 1.10 -17.94
N ALA A 53 0.71 2.15 -18.56
CA ALA A 53 1.09 2.14 -19.98
C ALA A 53 2.19 1.10 -20.27
N GLU A 54 3.18 0.92 -19.39
CA GLU A 54 4.25 -0.07 -19.52
C GLU A 54 3.71 -1.52 -19.53
N VAL A 55 2.64 -1.80 -18.80
CA VAL A 55 2.03 -3.15 -18.73
C VAL A 55 0.80 -3.31 -19.61
N GLY A 56 0.44 -2.32 -20.41
CA GLY A 56 -0.68 -2.40 -21.35
C GLY A 56 -2.07 -2.12 -20.76
N ILE A 57 -2.15 -1.57 -19.55
CA ILE A 57 -3.39 -1.11 -18.92
C ILE A 57 -3.73 0.30 -19.43
N GLU A 58 -4.95 0.53 -19.87
CA GLU A 58 -5.43 1.89 -20.15
C GLU A 58 -5.59 2.68 -18.87
N SER A 59 -5.24 3.98 -18.90
CA SER A 59 -5.41 4.84 -17.73
C SER A 59 -6.17 6.11 -18.07
N PHE A 60 -7.24 6.36 -17.33
CA PHE A 60 -8.10 7.53 -17.44
C PHE A 60 -7.82 8.46 -16.26
N LEU A 61 -7.52 9.75 -16.54
CA LEU A 61 -7.28 10.75 -15.51
C LEU A 61 -8.52 11.64 -15.35
N HIS A 62 -9.00 11.75 -14.13
CA HIS A 62 -10.08 12.64 -13.71
C HIS A 62 -9.54 13.64 -12.69
N GLU A 63 -9.33 14.88 -13.14
CA GLU A 63 -8.88 15.98 -12.29
C GLU A 63 -10.10 16.75 -11.80
N LEU A 64 -10.24 16.82 -10.49
CA LEU A 64 -11.39 17.44 -9.81
C LEU A 64 -10.93 18.63 -8.97
N PRO A 65 -11.77 19.66 -8.81
CA PRO A 65 -11.47 20.81 -7.95
C PRO A 65 -11.19 20.39 -6.51
N GLY A 66 -10.28 21.10 -5.83
CA GLY A 66 -9.93 20.80 -4.43
C GLY A 66 -11.05 21.08 -3.42
N ASP A 67 -12.06 21.84 -3.82
CA ASP A 67 -13.26 22.19 -3.04
C ASP A 67 -14.50 21.38 -3.43
N ILE A 68 -14.32 20.31 -4.24
CA ILE A 68 -15.41 19.40 -4.61
C ILE A 68 -16.11 18.86 -3.36
N SER A 69 -17.44 18.80 -3.38
CA SER A 69 -18.22 18.20 -2.29
C SER A 69 -18.04 16.68 -2.27
N GLN A 70 -18.35 16.07 -1.13
CA GLN A 70 -18.32 14.61 -1.00
C GLN A 70 -19.31 13.95 -1.97
N GLU A 71 -20.51 14.51 -2.04
CA GLU A 71 -21.60 14.00 -2.88
C GLU A 71 -21.22 14.03 -4.37
N GLU A 72 -20.57 15.10 -4.82
CA GLU A 72 -20.08 15.21 -6.21
C GLU A 72 -18.95 14.21 -6.48
N LEU A 73 -18.02 14.02 -5.55
CA LEU A 73 -16.96 13.03 -5.69
C LEU A 73 -17.53 11.61 -5.71
N GLU A 74 -18.49 11.29 -4.85
CA GLU A 74 -19.19 10.01 -4.83
C GLU A 74 -19.93 9.78 -6.16
N GLN A 75 -20.57 10.81 -6.72
CA GLN A 75 -21.22 10.69 -8.03
C GLN A 75 -20.21 10.36 -9.15
N VAL A 76 -19.05 11.02 -9.17
CA VAL A 76 -17.97 10.68 -10.13
C VAL A 76 -17.53 9.23 -9.98
N ILE A 77 -17.40 8.72 -8.75
CA ILE A 77 -17.04 7.33 -8.50
C ILE A 77 -18.14 6.37 -8.99
N HIS A 78 -19.41 6.72 -8.78
CA HIS A 78 -20.53 5.94 -9.29
C HIS A 78 -20.53 5.90 -10.84
N ASP A 79 -20.36 7.04 -11.48
CA ASP A 79 -20.29 7.12 -12.95
C ASP A 79 -19.13 6.29 -13.51
N LEU A 80 -17.99 6.28 -12.81
CA LEU A 80 -16.83 5.45 -13.17
C LEU A 80 -17.08 3.94 -12.95
N ASN A 81 -17.85 3.57 -11.95
CA ASN A 81 -18.24 2.16 -11.74
C ASN A 81 -19.17 1.65 -12.84
N ASP A 82 -19.97 2.54 -13.43
CA ASP A 82 -20.88 2.21 -14.52
C ASP A 82 -20.22 2.26 -15.92
N ASP A 83 -19.01 2.80 -16.02
CA ASP A 83 -18.26 2.85 -17.28
C ASP A 83 -17.64 1.47 -17.62
N PRO A 84 -18.07 0.81 -18.71
CA PRO A 84 -17.57 -0.50 -19.09
C PRO A 84 -16.07 -0.53 -19.45
N LYS A 85 -15.42 0.62 -19.60
CA LYS A 85 -13.98 0.72 -19.84
C LYS A 85 -13.17 0.78 -18.55
N VAL A 86 -13.81 1.04 -17.42
CA VAL A 86 -13.17 1.18 -16.11
C VAL A 86 -13.31 -0.12 -15.33
N HIS A 87 -12.18 -0.75 -15.03
CA HIS A 87 -12.12 -2.02 -14.29
C HIS A 87 -11.52 -1.84 -12.89
N GLY A 88 -10.95 -0.66 -12.63
CA GLY A 88 -10.45 -0.26 -11.33
C GLY A 88 -10.45 1.25 -11.19
N ILE A 89 -10.69 1.74 -9.97
CA ILE A 89 -10.71 3.16 -9.64
C ILE A 89 -9.66 3.41 -8.55
N LEU A 90 -8.83 4.41 -8.76
CA LEU A 90 -7.86 4.91 -7.79
C LEU A 90 -8.17 6.37 -7.49
N VAL A 91 -8.60 6.65 -6.26
CA VAL A 91 -8.74 8.03 -5.79
C VAL A 91 -7.47 8.43 -5.05
N GLN A 92 -6.72 9.40 -5.59
CA GLN A 92 -5.42 9.78 -5.05
C GLN A 92 -5.54 10.73 -3.87
N LEU A 93 -4.89 10.39 -2.75
CA LEU A 93 -4.80 11.25 -1.56
C LEU A 93 -3.89 12.49 -1.79
N PRO A 94 -4.11 13.55 -1.00
CA PRO A 94 -5.10 13.68 0.09
C PRO A 94 -6.50 13.98 -0.42
N LEU A 95 -7.50 13.45 0.29
CA LEU A 95 -8.92 13.78 0.09
C LEU A 95 -9.47 14.51 1.30
N PRO A 96 -10.58 15.25 1.14
CA PRO A 96 -11.30 15.82 2.28
C PRO A 96 -11.82 14.74 3.24
N LYS A 97 -12.06 13.51 2.76
CA LYS A 97 -12.40 12.32 3.56
C LYS A 97 -11.73 11.07 2.98
N ASP A 98 -11.40 10.13 3.86
CA ASP A 98 -10.48 9.02 3.69
C ASP A 98 -11.13 7.77 3.06
N VAL A 99 -10.69 7.38 1.88
CA VAL A 99 -11.10 6.12 1.20
C VAL A 99 -9.99 5.04 1.22
N ASP A 100 -8.81 5.32 1.79
CA ASP A 100 -7.67 4.40 1.75
C ASP A 100 -7.58 3.46 2.97
N GLY A 101 -8.67 3.25 3.67
CA GLY A 101 -8.68 2.37 4.85
C GLY A 101 -8.20 3.01 6.14
N PHE A 102 -7.99 4.32 6.18
CA PHE A 102 -7.54 5.06 7.38
C PHE A 102 -8.69 5.55 8.27
N HIS A 103 -9.93 5.40 7.81
CA HIS A 103 -11.09 5.78 8.60
C HIS A 103 -11.09 5.04 9.96
N PRO A 104 -11.39 5.72 11.09
CA PRO A 104 -11.32 5.10 12.42
C PRO A 104 -12.08 3.79 12.55
N VAL A 105 -13.23 3.64 11.87
CA VAL A 105 -14.00 2.38 11.87
C VAL A 105 -13.24 1.26 11.17
N ASN A 106 -12.60 1.56 10.04
CA ASN A 106 -11.84 0.57 9.28
C ASN A 106 -10.55 0.16 10.02
N ILE A 107 -9.83 1.14 10.60
CA ILE A 107 -8.67 0.86 11.47
C ILE A 107 -9.12 0.11 12.73
N GLY A 108 -10.29 0.43 13.28
CA GLY A 108 -10.86 -0.33 14.39
C GLY A 108 -11.13 -1.79 14.02
N ARG A 109 -11.66 -2.07 12.85
CA ARG A 109 -11.83 -3.45 12.34
C ARG A 109 -10.48 -4.13 12.14
N LEU A 110 -9.51 -3.46 11.54
CA LEU A 110 -8.14 -3.96 11.38
C LEU A 110 -7.45 -4.26 12.73
N ALA A 111 -7.78 -3.55 13.79
CA ALA A 111 -7.24 -3.80 15.13
C ALA A 111 -7.91 -4.96 15.87
N MET A 112 -9.05 -5.44 15.42
CA MET A 112 -9.85 -6.45 16.13
C MET A 112 -9.69 -7.84 15.50
N LYS A 113 -9.29 -8.83 16.28
CA LYS A 113 -9.21 -10.22 15.83
C LYS A 113 -10.61 -10.73 15.41
N GLY A 114 -10.67 -11.37 14.24
CA GLY A 114 -11.92 -11.91 13.68
C GLY A 114 -12.84 -10.85 13.05
N ARG A 115 -12.35 -9.63 12.87
CA ARG A 115 -12.99 -8.60 12.05
C ARG A 115 -12.15 -8.34 10.81
N GLU A 116 -12.81 -8.23 9.67
CA GLU A 116 -12.14 -7.86 8.43
C GLU A 116 -12.35 -6.38 8.14
N PRO A 117 -11.26 -5.63 7.86
CA PRO A 117 -11.37 -4.28 7.37
C PRO A 117 -11.99 -4.28 5.96
N GLU A 118 -12.69 -3.23 5.60
CA GLU A 118 -13.19 -3.06 4.23
C GLU A 118 -12.03 -2.81 3.26
N PHE A 119 -11.05 -2.05 3.72
CA PHE A 119 -9.85 -1.72 2.96
C PHE A 119 -8.60 -1.87 3.83
N ILE A 120 -7.55 -2.43 3.26
CA ILE A 120 -6.22 -2.49 3.88
C ILE A 120 -5.36 -1.39 3.25
N PRO A 121 -4.70 -0.53 4.05
CA PRO A 121 -3.80 0.49 3.54
C PRO A 121 -2.75 -0.11 2.58
N ALA A 122 -2.63 0.46 1.38
CA ALA A 122 -1.90 -0.14 0.27
C ALA A 122 -0.41 -0.39 0.58
N THR A 123 0.29 0.58 1.21
CA THR A 123 1.71 0.43 1.55
C THR A 123 1.95 -0.69 2.56
N PRO A 124 1.27 -0.75 3.71
CA PRO A 124 1.36 -1.89 4.63
C PRO A 124 1.02 -3.23 3.98
N TYR A 125 -0.01 -3.27 3.13
CA TYR A 125 -0.39 -4.50 2.42
C TYR A 125 0.70 -4.99 1.48
N GLY A 126 1.33 -4.08 0.73
CA GLY A 126 2.47 -4.38 -0.13
C GLY A 126 3.68 -4.90 0.65
N CYS A 127 3.97 -4.32 1.82
CA CYS A 127 5.03 -4.82 2.71
C CYS A 127 4.73 -6.25 3.19
N MET A 128 3.49 -6.54 3.57
CA MET A 128 3.08 -7.90 3.96
C MET A 128 3.21 -8.89 2.82
N HIS A 129 2.91 -8.46 1.58
CA HIS A 129 3.11 -9.32 0.41
C HIS A 129 4.58 -9.67 0.21
N LEU A 130 5.50 -8.71 0.37
CA LEU A 130 6.94 -8.95 0.30
C LEU A 130 7.42 -9.88 1.41
N LEU A 131 6.94 -9.72 2.64
CA LEU A 131 7.30 -10.59 3.76
C LEU A 131 6.82 -12.03 3.53
N ARG A 132 5.62 -12.24 3.02
CA ARG A 132 5.12 -13.58 2.65
C ARG A 132 5.99 -14.23 1.55
N ARG A 133 6.39 -13.48 0.54
CA ARG A 133 7.34 -13.98 -0.46
C ARG A 133 8.71 -14.31 0.14
N ALA A 134 9.13 -13.60 1.19
CA ALA A 134 10.36 -13.92 1.90
C ALA A 134 10.27 -15.25 2.66
N GLU A 135 9.10 -15.64 3.16
CA GLU A 135 8.89 -16.97 3.77
C GLU A 135 9.15 -18.09 2.76
N ASP A 136 8.84 -17.87 1.47
CA ASP A 136 9.11 -18.87 0.40
C ASP A 136 10.58 -18.90 -0.04
N LEU A 137 11.34 -17.83 0.19
CA LEU A 137 12.69 -17.64 -0.36
C LEU A 137 13.81 -17.79 0.67
N VAL A 138 13.50 -17.67 1.96
CA VAL A 138 14.49 -17.68 3.05
C VAL A 138 14.20 -18.84 4.00
N ASP A 139 15.05 -19.87 3.92
CA ASP A 139 14.91 -21.04 4.77
C ASP A 139 14.90 -20.67 6.27
N GLY A 140 13.90 -21.16 6.98
CA GLY A 140 13.75 -20.94 8.42
C GLY A 140 13.16 -19.57 8.81
N PHE A 141 12.85 -18.70 7.84
CA PHE A 141 12.12 -17.47 8.11
C PHE A 141 10.61 -17.71 8.13
N SER A 142 9.92 -17.18 9.14
CA SER A 142 8.45 -17.13 9.21
C SER A 142 8.01 -15.86 9.92
N ILE A 143 6.95 -15.24 9.43
CA ILE A 143 6.32 -14.09 10.09
C ILE A 143 5.68 -14.53 11.41
N SER A 144 5.06 -15.70 11.41
CA SER A 144 4.44 -16.25 12.61
C SER A 144 5.49 -16.62 13.65
N GLY A 145 5.36 -16.04 14.84
CA GLY A 145 6.29 -16.21 15.96
C GLY A 145 7.52 -15.31 15.92
N SER A 146 7.74 -14.53 14.85
CA SER A 146 8.85 -13.59 14.74
C SER A 146 8.70 -12.38 15.67
N ASN A 147 9.83 -11.77 16.03
CA ASN A 147 9.88 -10.46 16.67
C ASN A 147 9.96 -9.38 15.59
N ALA A 148 8.90 -8.61 15.44
CA ALA A 148 8.82 -7.53 14.46
C ALA A 148 8.92 -6.16 15.15
N VAL A 149 9.79 -5.30 14.62
CA VAL A 149 9.94 -3.93 15.11
C VAL A 149 9.52 -2.96 14.01
N VAL A 150 8.51 -2.14 14.31
CA VAL A 150 8.00 -1.10 13.42
C VAL A 150 8.48 0.26 13.91
N LEU A 151 9.39 0.89 13.14
CA LEU A 151 9.90 2.21 13.46
C LEU A 151 9.01 3.27 12.81
N GLY A 152 8.14 3.85 13.60
CA GLY A 152 7.14 4.83 13.21
C GLY A 152 5.73 4.40 13.59
N ARG A 153 4.87 5.39 13.88
CA ARG A 153 3.48 5.14 14.29
C ARG A 153 2.49 6.06 13.56
N SER A 154 2.76 6.32 12.31
CA SER A 154 1.81 7.07 11.48
C SER A 154 0.55 6.24 11.26
N ASN A 155 -0.59 6.91 11.13
CA ASN A 155 -1.85 6.23 10.83
C ASN A 155 -1.86 5.65 9.39
N ILE A 156 -0.94 6.11 8.53
CA ILE A 156 -0.87 5.72 7.12
C ILE A 156 -0.06 4.43 6.91
N VAL A 157 1.04 4.25 7.64
CA VAL A 157 1.95 3.10 7.47
C VAL A 157 2.23 2.40 8.79
N GLY A 158 2.76 3.10 9.80
CA GLY A 158 3.29 2.48 11.01
C GLY A 158 2.24 1.68 11.79
N MET A 159 1.12 2.30 12.13
CA MET A 159 0.05 1.62 12.87
C MET A 159 -0.60 0.49 12.05
N PRO A 160 -1.04 0.69 10.80
CA PRO A 160 -1.61 -0.40 10.00
C PRO A 160 -0.63 -1.57 9.80
N MET A 161 0.67 -1.28 9.59
CA MET A 161 1.68 -2.32 9.45
C MET A 161 1.83 -3.16 10.72
N ALA A 162 1.88 -2.50 11.89
CA ALA A 162 1.94 -3.18 13.17
C ALA A 162 0.72 -4.11 13.38
N LEU A 163 -0.48 -3.64 13.05
CA LEU A 163 -1.71 -4.43 13.15
C LEU A 163 -1.69 -5.65 12.21
N LEU A 164 -1.25 -5.47 10.96
CA LEU A 164 -1.13 -6.58 10.01
C LEU A 164 -0.13 -7.64 10.46
N LEU A 165 0.99 -7.24 11.04
CA LEU A 165 1.98 -8.16 11.61
C LEU A 165 1.42 -8.93 12.82
N VAL A 166 0.65 -8.26 13.69
CA VAL A 166 -0.06 -8.93 14.80
C VAL A 166 -1.06 -9.95 14.26
N HIS A 167 -1.81 -9.63 13.20
CA HIS A 167 -2.72 -10.58 12.55
C HIS A 167 -2.00 -11.78 11.93
N ALA A 168 -0.75 -11.59 11.49
CA ALA A 168 0.13 -12.66 11.00
C ALA A 168 0.85 -13.42 12.14
N ASN A 169 0.44 -13.21 13.40
CA ASN A 169 1.00 -13.83 14.62
C ASN A 169 2.45 -13.46 14.93
N ALA A 170 2.94 -12.31 14.48
CA ALA A 170 4.22 -11.77 14.97
C ALA A 170 4.05 -11.10 16.33
N THR A 171 5.12 -11.09 17.12
CA THR A 171 5.24 -10.21 18.30
C THR A 171 5.72 -8.85 17.85
N VAL A 172 4.96 -7.78 18.08
CA VAL A 172 5.23 -6.48 17.48
C VAL A 172 5.61 -5.43 18.50
N THR A 173 6.75 -4.79 18.30
CA THR A 173 7.19 -3.62 19.05
C THR A 173 7.13 -2.38 18.16
N ILE A 174 6.47 -1.32 18.63
CA ILE A 174 6.38 -0.03 17.93
C ILE A 174 7.39 0.95 18.53
N VAL A 175 8.31 1.42 17.69
CA VAL A 175 9.35 2.39 18.04
C VAL A 175 8.98 3.77 17.47
N HIS A 176 9.23 4.83 18.24
CA HIS A 176 8.92 6.20 17.84
C HIS A 176 9.97 7.18 18.39
N SER A 177 9.84 8.45 18.08
CA SER A 177 10.81 9.52 18.43
C SER A 177 11.09 9.70 19.93
N ARG A 178 10.30 9.07 20.81
CA ARG A 178 10.49 9.10 22.27
C ARG A 178 10.96 7.76 22.84
N THR A 179 11.15 6.75 21.99
CA THR A 179 11.72 5.47 22.40
C THR A 179 13.18 5.66 22.77
N LYS A 180 13.56 5.15 23.91
CA LYS A 180 14.95 5.15 24.37
C LYS A 180 15.65 3.93 23.80
N ASP A 181 16.93 4.08 23.47
CA ASP A 181 17.80 2.99 23.05
C ASP A 181 17.21 2.14 21.90
N ILE A 182 16.99 2.77 20.76
CA ILE A 182 16.46 2.09 19.58
C ILE A 182 17.34 0.92 19.13
N PRO A 183 18.69 1.01 19.14
CA PRO A 183 19.55 -0.13 18.82
C PRO A 183 19.26 -1.38 19.64
N ALA A 184 19.12 -1.24 20.96
CA ALA A 184 18.80 -2.39 21.83
C ALA A 184 17.43 -3.02 21.51
N VAL A 185 16.44 -2.24 21.06
CA VAL A 185 15.13 -2.78 20.65
C VAL A 185 15.25 -3.56 19.32
N LEU A 186 16.21 -3.22 18.47
CA LEU A 186 16.42 -3.86 17.17
C LEU A 186 17.29 -5.11 17.24
N GLU A 187 18.05 -5.31 18.30
CA GLU A 187 19.04 -6.39 18.45
C GLU A 187 18.42 -7.79 18.25
N ASP A 188 17.22 -8.01 18.76
CA ASP A 188 16.51 -9.29 18.65
C ASP A 188 15.40 -9.29 17.59
N ALA A 189 15.35 -8.28 16.71
CA ALA A 189 14.33 -8.20 15.70
C ALA A 189 14.61 -9.16 14.54
N ASP A 190 13.61 -9.95 14.16
CA ASP A 190 13.62 -10.79 12.96
C ASP A 190 13.07 -10.00 11.76
N ILE A 191 12.16 -9.06 12.00
CA ILE A 191 11.55 -8.19 11.01
C ILE A 191 11.71 -6.73 11.46
N VAL A 192 12.27 -5.89 10.57
CA VAL A 192 12.41 -4.45 10.81
C VAL A 192 11.67 -3.67 9.73
N VAL A 193 10.70 -2.86 10.14
CA VAL A 193 9.93 -1.98 9.23
C VAL A 193 10.26 -0.52 9.49
N GLY A 194 10.94 0.11 8.54
CA GLY A 194 11.30 1.53 8.59
C GLY A 194 10.18 2.43 8.06
N ALA A 195 9.38 3.03 8.94
CA ALA A 195 8.24 3.90 8.59
C ALA A 195 8.37 5.32 9.16
N MET A 196 9.59 5.88 9.23
CA MET A 196 9.85 7.16 9.90
C MET A 196 9.99 8.36 8.96
N GLY A 197 10.08 8.14 7.65
CA GLY A 197 10.25 9.21 6.66
C GLY A 197 11.57 9.99 6.80
N ARG A 198 12.58 9.43 7.46
CA ARG A 198 13.91 10.03 7.62
C ARG A 198 14.96 9.12 6.98
N PRO A 199 15.70 9.60 5.98
CA PRO A 199 16.75 8.81 5.34
C PRO A 199 17.86 8.48 6.34
N GLU A 200 18.51 7.33 6.14
CA GLU A 200 19.72 6.89 6.87
C GLU A 200 19.62 6.84 8.40
N MET A 201 18.40 6.81 8.95
CA MET A 201 18.22 6.78 10.41
C MET A 201 18.46 5.41 11.00
N ILE A 202 18.20 4.33 10.27
CA ILE A 202 18.49 2.96 10.70
C ILE A 202 19.87 2.61 10.16
N LYS A 203 20.80 2.33 11.07
CA LYS A 203 22.17 1.98 10.70
C LYS A 203 22.29 0.47 10.54
N GLY A 204 23.14 0.01 9.61
CA GLY A 204 23.34 -1.42 9.38
C GLY A 204 23.86 -2.18 10.60
N GLU A 205 24.61 -1.51 11.47
CA GLU A 205 25.10 -2.07 12.73
C GLU A 205 24.00 -2.34 13.81
N TRP A 206 22.77 -1.85 13.58
CA TRP A 206 21.64 -2.04 14.48
C TRP A 206 20.76 -3.25 14.11
N VAL A 207 20.99 -3.83 12.95
CA VAL A 207 20.22 -4.96 12.43
C VAL A 207 21.14 -6.18 12.23
N LYS A 208 20.59 -7.39 12.45
CA LYS A 208 21.33 -8.66 12.28
C LYS A 208 21.73 -8.90 10.85
#